data_5b7dacbe7c1e0b6591970287448259a4
#
_entry.id   5b7dacbe7c1e0b6591970287448259a4
#
_cell.length_a   1.000
_cell.length_b   1.000
_cell.length_c   1.000
_cell.angle_alpha   90.00
_cell.angle_beta   90.00
_cell.angle_gamma   90.00
#
_symmetry.space_group_name_H-M   'P 1'
#
loop_
_entity.id
_entity.type
_entity.pdbx_description
1 polymer ?
#
loop_
_entity_poly.entity_id
_entity_poly.type
_entity_poly.pdbx_seq_one_letter_code
_entity_poly.pdbx_strand_id
1 'polypeptide(L)'
;MAVADKGSDRVLNPIDLIEQLALGHDWPLERASDEEMTLIVAGTWADYRISLNWRDDLEALHLACAFDFRVPENRLTEMYRLIAQINEQLWLGHFDLWTQEGLVMFRHALLLNGAVATVRQCEAMLKAALEGCERYYQAFQFVVWAGKESREALVSTMFETQGQA
;
A
#
# COMPACT_ATOMS: atom_id res chain seq x y z
N MET A 1 -8.43 -13.11 41.10
CA MET A 1 -8.48 -13.36 39.65
C MET A 1 -9.02 -12.10 38.99
N ALA A 2 -8.10 -11.27 38.50
CA ALA A 2 -8.48 -10.01 37.84
C ALA A 2 -9.07 -10.31 36.50
N VAL A 3 -10.31 -9.93 36.29
CA VAL A 3 -10.92 -9.89 34.96
C VAL A 3 -10.14 -8.84 34.14
N ALA A 4 -9.34 -9.28 33.22
CA ALA A 4 -8.66 -8.37 32.31
C ALA A 4 -9.73 -7.54 31.59
N ASP A 5 -9.65 -6.25 31.76
CA ASP A 5 -10.53 -5.26 31.15
C ASP A 5 -10.30 -5.27 29.64
N LYS A 6 -11.19 -5.91 28.91
CA LYS A 6 -11.21 -5.92 27.44
C LYS A 6 -11.36 -4.52 26.82
N GLY A 7 -11.58 -3.50 27.63
CA GLY A 7 -11.70 -2.11 27.18
C GLY A 7 -10.37 -1.42 26.92
N SER A 8 -9.27 -1.88 27.58
CA SER A 8 -7.96 -1.26 27.40
C SER A 8 -7.23 -1.73 26.14
N ASP A 9 -7.50 -2.94 25.66
CA ASP A 9 -6.88 -3.46 24.44
C ASP A 9 -7.35 -2.73 23.17
N ARG A 10 -8.58 -2.21 23.17
CA ARG A 10 -9.13 -1.44 22.04
C ARG A 10 -8.39 -0.12 21.78
N VAL A 11 -7.89 0.53 22.83
CA VAL A 11 -7.15 1.81 22.73
C VAL A 11 -5.79 1.61 22.07
N LEU A 12 -5.28 0.39 22.03
CA LEU A 12 -3.98 0.04 21.46
C LEU A 12 -4.03 -0.45 20.02
N ASN A 13 -5.23 -0.68 19.47
CA ASN A 13 -5.40 -1.19 18.11
C ASN A 13 -5.19 -0.06 17.09
N PRO A 14 -4.15 -0.15 16.24
CA PRO A 14 -3.87 0.89 15.24
C PRO A 14 -4.95 1.02 14.16
N ILE A 15 -5.78 0.01 13.94
CA ILE A 15 -6.92 0.08 13.01
C ILE A 15 -7.92 1.15 13.46
N ASP A 16 -8.15 1.32 14.76
CA ASP A 16 -9.04 2.36 15.27
C ASP A 16 -8.51 3.77 14.96
N LEU A 17 -7.20 3.98 15.04
CA LEU A 17 -6.58 5.26 14.66
C LEU A 17 -6.74 5.55 13.17
N ILE A 18 -6.54 4.55 12.34
CA ILE A 18 -6.65 4.69 10.88
C ILE A 18 -8.11 4.93 10.47
N GLU A 19 -9.08 4.30 11.15
CA GLU A 19 -10.50 4.57 10.93
C GLU A 19 -10.83 6.05 11.19
N GLN A 20 -10.33 6.62 12.29
CA GLN A 20 -10.52 8.04 12.58
C GLN A 20 -9.86 8.95 11.55
N LEU A 21 -8.67 8.61 11.08
CA LEU A 21 -7.99 9.33 10.00
C LEU A 21 -8.81 9.29 8.70
N ALA A 22 -9.32 8.13 8.34
CA ALA A 22 -10.14 7.95 7.13
C ALA A 22 -11.43 8.76 7.20
N LEU A 23 -12.09 8.77 8.34
CA LEU A 23 -13.29 9.57 8.57
C LEU A 23 -13.00 11.08 8.48
N GLY A 24 -11.85 11.52 8.99
CA GLY A 24 -11.41 12.91 8.90
C GLY A 24 -11.09 13.38 7.48
N HIS A 25 -10.70 12.46 6.60
CA HIS A 25 -10.44 12.73 5.18
C HIS A 25 -11.63 12.41 4.26
N ASP A 26 -12.75 11.97 4.80
CA ASP A 26 -13.93 11.52 4.04
C ASP A 26 -13.61 10.37 3.06
N TRP A 27 -12.62 9.53 3.40
CA TRP A 27 -12.31 8.35 2.59
C TRP A 27 -13.33 7.25 2.84
N PRO A 28 -13.90 6.66 1.78
CA PRO A 28 -14.73 5.47 1.93
C PRO A 28 -13.96 4.36 2.63
N LEU A 29 -14.59 3.74 3.61
CA LEU A 29 -13.98 2.65 4.36
C LEU A 29 -14.97 1.51 4.57
N GLU A 30 -14.44 0.31 4.66
CA GLU A 30 -15.14 -0.89 5.06
C GLU A 30 -14.34 -1.60 6.15
N ARG A 31 -14.91 -1.75 7.32
CA ARG A 31 -14.30 -2.48 8.42
C ARG A 31 -14.88 -3.88 8.49
N ALA A 32 -14.08 -4.89 8.12
CA ALA A 32 -14.50 -6.29 8.10
C ALA A 32 -14.49 -6.90 9.51
N SER A 33 -13.57 -6.44 10.38
CA SER A 33 -13.43 -6.90 11.76
C SER A 33 -12.67 -5.86 12.59
N ASP A 34 -12.40 -6.19 13.86
CA ASP A 34 -11.55 -5.35 14.70
C ASP A 34 -10.10 -5.29 14.18
N GLU A 35 -9.69 -6.27 13.37
CA GLU A 35 -8.32 -6.42 12.88
C GLU A 35 -8.17 -6.13 11.39
N GLU A 36 -9.26 -5.89 10.67
CA GLU A 36 -9.24 -5.72 9.21
C GLU A 36 -10.07 -4.55 8.74
N MET A 37 -9.47 -3.71 7.91
CA MET A 37 -10.13 -2.58 7.28
C MET A 37 -9.64 -2.35 5.86
N THR A 38 -10.52 -1.90 5.00
CA THR A 38 -10.19 -1.46 3.64
C THR A 38 -10.59 -0.02 3.45
N LEU A 39 -9.68 0.78 2.87
CA LEU A 39 -9.90 2.16 2.48
C LEU A 39 -9.90 2.29 0.96
N ILE A 40 -10.64 3.28 0.46
CA ILE A 40 -10.56 3.69 -0.93
C ILE A 40 -10.11 5.15 -0.96
N VAL A 41 -8.97 5.40 -1.60
CA VAL A 41 -8.40 6.75 -1.73
C VAL A 41 -8.28 7.11 -3.21
N ALA A 42 -8.97 8.16 -3.62
CA ALA A 42 -8.88 8.66 -4.98
C ALA A 42 -7.49 9.23 -5.25
N GLY A 43 -6.83 8.73 -6.28
CA GLY A 43 -5.56 9.24 -6.76
C GLY A 43 -5.69 9.90 -8.13
N THR A 44 -4.57 10.36 -8.66
CA THR A 44 -4.52 10.97 -10.00
C THR A 44 -4.79 9.94 -11.10
N TRP A 45 -4.24 8.73 -10.94
CA TRP A 45 -4.26 7.69 -11.96
C TRP A 45 -5.31 6.61 -11.73
N ALA A 46 -5.67 6.39 -10.47
CA ALA A 46 -6.61 5.35 -10.07
C ALA A 46 -7.20 5.63 -8.70
N ASP A 47 -8.25 4.91 -8.36
CA ASP A 47 -8.72 4.79 -6.99
C ASP A 47 -7.95 3.66 -6.31
N TYR A 48 -7.20 4.00 -5.27
CA TYR A 48 -6.36 3.04 -4.57
C TYR A 48 -7.15 2.34 -3.46
N ARG A 49 -7.18 1.04 -3.53
CA ARG A 49 -7.78 0.19 -2.51
C ARG A 49 -6.70 -0.27 -1.54
N ILE A 50 -6.74 0.25 -0.32
CA ILE A 50 -5.75 -0.02 0.71
C ILE A 50 -6.35 -0.96 1.74
N SER A 51 -5.75 -2.14 1.89
CA SER A 51 -6.12 -3.13 2.90
C SER A 51 -5.18 -3.03 4.09
N LEU A 52 -5.75 -2.96 5.28
CA LEU A 52 -5.03 -2.86 6.54
C LEU A 52 -5.39 -4.04 7.42
N ASN A 53 -4.38 -4.70 7.95
CA ASN A 53 -4.53 -5.87 8.80
C ASN A 53 -3.65 -5.72 10.05
N TRP A 54 -4.24 -5.89 11.20
CA TRP A 54 -3.55 -5.95 12.47
C TRP A 54 -3.38 -7.40 12.92
N ARG A 55 -2.16 -7.78 13.26
CA ARG A 55 -1.83 -9.08 13.84
C ARG A 55 -1.37 -8.87 15.28
N ASP A 56 -2.25 -9.16 16.22
CA ASP A 56 -1.99 -8.98 17.66
C ASP A 56 -0.84 -9.88 18.15
N ASP A 57 -0.79 -11.11 17.64
CA ASP A 57 0.27 -12.08 17.96
C ASP A 57 1.67 -11.65 17.49
N LEU A 58 1.74 -10.84 16.44
CA LEU A 58 2.98 -10.26 15.90
C LEU A 58 3.21 -8.82 16.35
N GLU A 59 2.21 -8.18 16.93
CA GLU A 59 2.16 -6.74 17.20
C GLU A 59 2.53 -5.93 15.94
N ALA A 60 1.99 -6.34 14.81
CA ALA A 60 2.31 -5.78 13.49
C ALA A 60 1.06 -5.31 12.76
N LEU A 61 1.14 -4.09 12.24
CA LEU A 61 0.17 -3.54 11.30
C LEU A 61 0.70 -3.70 9.88
N HIS A 62 -0.05 -4.40 9.03
CA HIS A 62 0.28 -4.60 7.63
C HIS A 62 -0.63 -3.78 6.74
N LEU A 63 -0.04 -3.15 5.73
CA LEU A 63 -0.73 -2.42 4.67
C LEU A 63 -0.41 -3.06 3.34
N ALA A 64 -1.46 -3.27 2.52
CA ALA A 64 -1.31 -3.69 1.14
C ALA A 64 -2.21 -2.83 0.24
N CYS A 65 -1.66 -2.34 -0.85
CA CYS A 65 -2.40 -1.61 -1.88
C CYS A 65 -2.23 -2.34 -3.20
N ALA A 66 -3.24 -3.10 -3.61
CA ALA A 66 -3.24 -3.80 -4.89
C ALA A 66 -3.72 -2.87 -6.00
N PHE A 67 -3.06 -2.91 -7.15
CA PHE A 67 -3.51 -2.20 -8.33
C PHE A 67 -4.70 -2.90 -8.99
N ASP A 68 -5.47 -2.14 -9.74
CA ASP A 68 -6.72 -2.53 -10.38
C ASP A 68 -6.56 -3.28 -11.71
N PHE A 69 -5.34 -3.63 -12.08
CA PHE A 69 -5.04 -4.36 -13.32
C PHE A 69 -4.34 -5.69 -13.04
N ARG A 70 -4.40 -6.58 -14.02
CA ARG A 70 -3.70 -7.86 -13.98
C ARG A 70 -2.55 -7.86 -14.99
N VAL A 71 -1.43 -8.44 -14.59
CA VAL A 71 -0.26 -8.60 -15.44
C VAL A 71 -0.43 -9.87 -16.27
N PRO A 72 -0.44 -9.77 -17.62
CA PRO A 72 -0.48 -10.95 -18.46
C PRO A 72 0.74 -11.84 -18.26
N GLU A 73 0.59 -13.14 -18.46
CA GLU A 73 1.66 -14.12 -18.26
C GLU A 73 2.91 -13.80 -19.08
N ASN A 74 2.72 -13.34 -20.32
CA ASN A 74 3.83 -12.95 -21.21
C ASN A 74 4.56 -11.66 -20.79
N ARG A 75 4.05 -10.95 -19.79
CA ARG A 75 4.67 -9.72 -19.27
C ARG A 75 5.24 -9.88 -17.84
N LEU A 76 5.12 -11.04 -17.24
CA LEU A 76 5.58 -11.28 -15.87
C LEU A 76 7.09 -11.03 -15.71
N THR A 77 7.92 -11.48 -16.64
CA THR A 77 9.37 -11.29 -16.58
C THR A 77 9.74 -9.80 -16.58
N GLU A 78 9.15 -9.00 -17.45
CA GLU A 78 9.39 -7.55 -17.50
C GLU A 78 8.86 -6.86 -16.24
N MET A 79 7.74 -7.33 -15.71
CA MET A 79 7.20 -6.81 -14.47
C MET A 79 8.12 -7.09 -13.27
N TYR A 80 8.72 -8.27 -13.17
CA TYR A 80 9.71 -8.57 -12.14
C TYR A 80 10.93 -7.65 -12.22
N ARG A 81 11.40 -7.38 -13.43
CA ARG A 81 12.52 -6.46 -13.65
C ARG A 81 12.16 -5.05 -13.21
N LEU A 82 10.98 -4.58 -13.57
CA LEU A 82 10.50 -3.26 -13.17
C LEU A 82 10.39 -3.14 -11.65
N ILE A 83 9.77 -4.11 -11.00
CA ILE A 83 9.62 -4.15 -9.53
C ILE A 83 10.99 -4.12 -8.85
N ALA A 84 11.95 -4.91 -9.32
CA ALA A 84 13.30 -4.92 -8.77
C ALA A 84 13.97 -3.53 -8.86
N GLN A 85 13.85 -2.87 -10.00
CA GLN A 85 14.41 -1.54 -10.21
C GLN A 85 13.74 -0.47 -9.33
N ILE A 86 12.42 -0.55 -9.16
CA ILE A 86 11.68 0.36 -8.29
C ILE A 86 12.06 0.14 -6.83
N ASN A 87 12.09 -1.11 -6.38
CA ASN A 87 12.37 -1.45 -4.98
C ASN A 87 13.78 -1.01 -4.53
N GLU A 88 14.75 -0.96 -5.44
CA GLU A 88 16.09 -0.42 -5.15
C GLU A 88 16.04 1.05 -4.71
N GLN A 89 15.03 1.80 -5.12
CA GLN A 89 14.87 3.22 -4.84
C GLN A 89 13.99 3.50 -3.63
N LEU A 90 13.24 2.51 -3.14
CA LEU A 90 12.30 2.68 -2.03
C LEU A 90 12.99 2.48 -0.67
N TRP A 91 12.82 3.47 0.20
CA TRP A 91 13.23 3.37 1.60
C TRP A 91 12.18 2.71 2.48
N LEU A 92 10.90 2.92 2.15
CA LEU A 92 9.76 2.46 2.94
C LEU A 92 8.84 1.63 2.05
N GLY A 93 8.51 0.44 2.53
CA GLY A 93 7.67 -0.48 1.80
C GLY A 93 8.36 -1.04 0.56
N HIS A 94 7.61 -1.82 -0.19
CA HIS A 94 8.09 -2.43 -1.43
C HIS A 94 6.92 -2.82 -2.31
N PHE A 95 7.16 -2.96 -3.60
CA PHE A 95 6.22 -3.58 -4.53
C PHE A 95 6.45 -5.08 -4.60
N ASP A 96 5.37 -5.82 -4.79
CA ASP A 96 5.35 -7.26 -4.88
C ASP A 96 4.45 -7.71 -6.03
N LEU A 97 4.67 -8.89 -6.55
CA LEU A 97 3.87 -9.47 -7.61
C LEU A 97 3.34 -10.84 -7.17
N TRP A 98 2.04 -10.94 -7.01
CA TRP A 98 1.38 -12.21 -6.76
C TRP A 98 1.10 -12.90 -8.08
N THR A 99 1.97 -13.85 -8.42
CA THR A 99 2.03 -14.45 -9.75
C THR A 99 0.81 -15.25 -10.14
N GLN A 100 0.16 -15.91 -9.20
CA GLN A 100 -1.04 -16.70 -9.48
C GLN A 100 -2.21 -15.82 -9.92
N GLU A 101 -2.31 -14.64 -9.36
CA GLU A 101 -3.39 -13.68 -9.64
C GLU A 101 -2.96 -12.59 -10.62
N GLY A 102 -1.65 -12.47 -10.87
CA GLY A 102 -1.10 -11.40 -11.71
C GLY A 102 -1.28 -10.00 -11.10
N LEU A 103 -1.30 -9.90 -9.76
CA LEU A 103 -1.52 -8.64 -9.06
C LEU A 103 -0.22 -8.02 -8.61
N VAL A 104 -0.02 -6.77 -8.99
CA VAL A 104 1.02 -5.91 -8.43
C VAL A 104 0.45 -5.19 -7.22
N MET A 105 1.20 -5.17 -6.12
CA MET A 105 0.79 -4.48 -4.91
C MET A 105 1.96 -3.79 -4.22
N PHE A 106 1.67 -2.67 -3.59
CA PHE A 106 2.56 -2.06 -2.61
C PHE A 106 2.29 -2.68 -1.26
N ARG A 107 3.35 -3.06 -0.53
CA ARG A 107 3.26 -3.63 0.82
C ARG A 107 4.16 -2.89 1.78
N HIS A 108 3.66 -2.69 2.98
CA HIS A 108 4.43 -2.10 4.08
C HIS A 108 3.92 -2.66 5.42
N ALA A 109 4.79 -2.67 6.40
CA ALA A 109 4.44 -3.13 7.74
C ALA A 109 5.05 -2.21 8.79
N LEU A 110 4.33 -2.04 9.90
CA LEU A 110 4.77 -1.31 11.07
C LEU A 110 4.79 -2.27 12.27
N LEU A 111 5.99 -2.50 12.81
CA LEU A 111 6.17 -3.28 14.03
C LEU A 111 5.99 -2.39 15.25
N LEU A 112 5.13 -2.83 16.16
CA LEU A 112 4.76 -2.08 17.37
C LEU A 112 5.12 -2.82 18.66
N ASN A 113 6.07 -3.75 18.62
CA ASN A 113 6.47 -4.52 19.79
C ASN A 113 6.92 -3.61 20.93
N GLY A 114 6.17 -3.66 22.03
CA GLY A 114 6.42 -2.82 23.20
C GLY A 114 6.06 -1.34 23.03
N ALA A 115 5.32 -0.98 21.99
CA ALA A 115 4.91 0.40 21.70
C ALA A 115 3.47 0.48 21.22
N VAL A 116 2.94 1.69 21.18
CA VAL A 116 1.62 2.01 20.66
C VAL A 116 1.77 2.93 19.45
N ALA A 117 1.01 2.68 18.38
CA ALA A 117 1.03 3.53 17.20
C ALA A 117 0.57 4.96 17.52
N THR A 118 1.23 5.93 16.94
CA THR A 118 0.79 7.33 16.95
C THR A 118 0.02 7.65 15.68
N VAL A 119 -0.81 8.69 15.72
CA VAL A 119 -1.50 9.21 14.53
C VAL A 119 -0.49 9.54 13.44
N ARG A 120 0.63 10.17 13.78
CA ARG A 120 1.69 10.53 12.81
C ARG A 120 2.34 9.32 12.16
N GLN A 121 2.50 8.21 12.88
CA GLN A 121 3.02 6.96 12.27
C GLN A 121 2.03 6.38 11.27
N CYS A 122 0.73 6.38 11.58
CA CYS A 122 -0.31 5.91 10.68
C CYS A 122 -0.41 6.79 9.44
N GLU A 123 -0.38 8.12 9.60
CA GLU A 123 -0.37 9.06 8.48
C GLU A 123 0.85 8.85 7.57
N ALA A 124 2.03 8.69 8.16
CA ALA A 124 3.26 8.47 7.40
C ALA A 124 3.22 7.16 6.61
N MET A 125 2.66 6.11 7.18
CA MET A 125 2.50 4.82 6.50
C MET A 125 1.55 4.91 5.30
N LEU A 126 0.39 5.54 5.48
CA LEU A 126 -0.57 5.78 4.40
C LEU A 126 0.02 6.67 3.31
N LYS A 127 0.70 7.74 3.70
CA LYS A 127 1.37 8.65 2.77
C LYS A 127 2.43 7.93 1.94
N ALA A 128 3.27 7.11 2.56
CA ALA A 128 4.29 6.33 1.85
C ALA A 128 3.67 5.40 0.80
N ALA A 129 2.55 4.75 1.14
CA ALA A 129 1.82 3.89 0.22
C ALA A 129 1.25 4.67 -0.96
N LEU A 130 0.56 5.76 -0.70
CA LEU A 130 -0.08 6.58 -1.74
C LEU A 130 0.95 7.24 -2.66
N GLU A 131 2.00 7.81 -2.12
CA GLU A 131 3.09 8.42 -2.91
C GLU A 131 3.80 7.37 -3.77
N GLY A 132 4.08 6.19 -3.24
CA GLY A 132 4.70 5.09 -3.98
C GLY A 132 3.81 4.61 -5.13
N CYS A 133 2.54 4.39 -4.86
CA CYS A 133 1.57 3.97 -5.88
C CYS A 133 1.39 5.03 -6.97
N GLU A 134 1.18 6.30 -6.61
CA GLU A 134 1.04 7.39 -7.57
C GLU A 134 2.27 7.57 -8.44
N ARG A 135 3.45 7.49 -7.84
CA ARG A 135 4.71 7.71 -8.54
C ARG A 135 5.00 6.67 -9.61
N TYR A 136 4.67 5.40 -9.37
CA TYR A 136 5.06 4.30 -10.25
C TYR A 136 3.91 3.68 -11.04
N TYR A 137 2.67 4.10 -10.81
CA TYR A 137 1.50 3.53 -11.49
C TYR A 137 1.65 3.51 -13.01
N GLN A 138 2.04 4.62 -13.61
CA GLN A 138 2.23 4.72 -15.06
C GLN A 138 3.33 3.79 -15.59
N ALA A 139 4.42 3.61 -14.84
CA ALA A 139 5.48 2.68 -15.23
C ALA A 139 4.94 1.25 -15.35
N PHE A 140 4.11 0.82 -14.40
CA PHE A 140 3.45 -0.47 -14.48
C PHE A 140 2.50 -0.58 -15.67
N GLN A 141 1.72 0.47 -15.96
CA GLN A 141 0.84 0.50 -17.12
C GLN A 141 1.62 0.39 -18.44
N PHE A 142 2.75 1.04 -18.55
CA PHE A 142 3.59 0.97 -19.76
C PHE A 142 4.10 -0.45 -20.02
N VAL A 143 4.46 -1.20 -18.99
CA VAL A 143 4.84 -2.60 -19.12
C VAL A 143 3.64 -3.47 -19.52
N VAL A 144 2.49 -3.30 -18.88
CA VAL A 144 1.30 -4.14 -19.09
C VAL A 144 0.65 -3.87 -20.46
N TRP A 145 0.41 -2.59 -20.77
CA TRP A 145 -0.42 -2.22 -21.93
C TRP A 145 0.37 -1.71 -23.14
N ALA A 146 1.46 -0.99 -22.91
CA ALA A 146 2.28 -0.49 -23.99
C ALA A 146 3.36 -1.47 -24.43
N GLY A 147 3.55 -2.58 -23.72
CA GLY A 147 4.55 -3.59 -24.03
C GLY A 147 5.99 -3.09 -23.90
N LYS A 148 6.22 -2.00 -23.16
CA LYS A 148 7.55 -1.44 -22.96
C LYS A 148 8.42 -2.31 -22.05
N GLU A 149 9.73 -2.25 -22.28
CA GLU A 149 10.69 -2.84 -21.35
C GLU A 149 10.73 -2.03 -20.04
N SER A 150 11.12 -2.65 -18.95
CA SER A 150 11.11 -2.08 -17.61
C SER A 150 11.88 -0.76 -17.50
N ARG A 151 13.07 -0.70 -18.08
CA ARG A 151 13.91 0.51 -18.09
C ARG A 151 13.26 1.66 -18.86
N GLU A 152 12.70 1.37 -20.01
CA GLU A 152 11.99 2.34 -20.86
C GLU A 152 10.74 2.87 -20.16
N ALA A 153 9.99 2.01 -19.46
CA ALA A 153 8.81 2.38 -18.70
C ALA A 153 9.15 3.37 -17.57
N LEU A 154 10.23 3.13 -16.82
CA LEU A 154 10.68 4.05 -15.78
C LEU A 154 11.12 5.40 -16.32
N VAL A 155 11.90 5.43 -17.39
CA VAL A 155 12.36 6.66 -18.03
C VAL A 155 11.17 7.48 -18.52
N SER A 156 10.19 6.86 -19.18
CA SER A 156 8.98 7.53 -19.66
C SER A 156 8.20 8.17 -18.51
N THR A 157 8.04 7.47 -17.39
CA THR A 157 7.35 7.98 -16.20
C THR A 157 8.06 9.20 -15.60
N MET A 158 9.38 9.18 -15.54
CA MET A 158 10.17 10.29 -15.01
C MET A 158 10.04 11.55 -15.87
N PHE A 159 10.00 11.43 -17.18
CA PHE A 159 9.83 12.57 -18.09
C PHE A 159 8.44 13.20 -17.98
N GLU A 160 7.39 12.40 -17.87
CA GLU A 160 6.02 12.92 -17.70
C GLU A 160 5.85 13.67 -16.39
N THR A 161 6.50 13.21 -15.32
CA THR A 161 6.44 13.88 -14.01
C THR A 161 7.15 15.25 -14.05
N GLN A 162 8.20 15.40 -14.81
CA GLN A 162 8.92 16.67 -14.97
C GLN A 162 8.18 17.66 -15.88
N GLY A 163 7.37 17.18 -16.82
CA GLY A 163 6.56 18.02 -17.70
C GLY A 163 5.33 18.64 -17.04
N GLN A 164 5.00 18.25 -15.80
CA GLN A 164 3.85 18.77 -15.04
C GLN A 164 4.23 19.75 -13.92
N ALA A 165 5.48 20.11 -13.84
CA ALA A 165 5.96 21.09 -12.86
C ALA A 165 5.71 22.54 -13.31
#